data_f4a2d617a84a84bf627d26015e33acb9
#
_entry.id   f4a2d617a84a84bf627d26015e33acb9
#
_cell.length_a   1.000
_cell.length_b   1.000
_cell.length_c   1.000
_cell.angle_alpha   90.00
_cell.angle_beta   90.00
_cell.angle_gamma   90.00
#
_symmetry.space_group_name_H-M   'P 1'
#
loop_
_entity.id
_entity.type
_entity.pdbx_description
1 polymer ?
#
loop_
_entity_poly.entity_id
_entity_poly.type
_entity_poly.pdbx_seq_one_letter_code
_entity_poly.pdbx_strand_id
1 'polypeptide(L)'
;MTVSRGFAGRRRGGARDDLPPGQYDEGAGWPVLTAEVTPHLDPQHWTMSVDGLVDTPTTWSWDEMHALPQSDYDGPIHCVTTWSKFGIHWSGVSVDVLLDAVGVQDTAKFVLATSTTGYTTNLPLEHLRGGQAWVAWEADGKPLSREHGGPVRLLVPHLYFWKSAKWVTRLTLLDHDVQGFWERNGYHDLGDPWREQRYQGD
;
A
#
# COMPACT_ATOMS: atom_id res chain seq x y z
N MET A 1 -29.37 -4.16 3.55
CA MET A 1 -28.98 -2.74 3.36
C MET A 1 -28.44 -2.63 1.95
N THR A 2 -29.04 -1.82 1.10
CA THR A 2 -28.61 -1.67 -0.29
C THR A 2 -27.40 -0.73 -0.30
N VAL A 3 -26.21 -1.25 -0.55
CA VAL A 3 -25.03 -0.42 -0.78
C VAL A 3 -25.22 0.29 -2.11
N SER A 4 -25.28 1.63 -2.11
CA SER A 4 -25.45 2.40 -3.32
C SER A 4 -24.17 2.28 -4.18
N ARG A 5 -24.27 1.64 -5.33
CA ARG A 5 -23.24 1.62 -6.41
C ARG A 5 -23.15 2.99 -7.11
N GLY A 6 -23.01 4.05 -6.37
CA GLY A 6 -23.17 5.39 -6.90
C GLY A 6 -22.01 6.33 -6.71
N PHE A 7 -20.90 6.10 -7.39
CA PHE A 7 -20.04 7.16 -7.90
C PHE A 7 -19.66 6.80 -9.33
N ALA A 8 -20.54 7.07 -10.28
CA ALA A 8 -20.20 7.16 -11.69
C ALA A 8 -19.31 8.41 -11.83
N GLY A 9 -17.99 8.26 -11.64
CA GLY A 9 -17.02 9.31 -11.84
C GLY A 9 -17.13 9.85 -13.28
N ARG A 10 -17.10 11.18 -13.44
CA ARG A 10 -16.98 11.81 -14.76
C ARG A 10 -15.76 11.23 -15.46
N ARG A 11 -15.95 10.61 -16.64
CA ARG A 11 -14.87 10.26 -17.56
C ARG A 11 -14.13 11.55 -17.93
N ARG A 12 -13.00 11.79 -17.28
CA ARG A 12 -12.03 12.83 -17.63
C ARG A 12 -10.74 12.10 -18.02
N GLY A 13 -10.44 12.05 -19.30
CA GLY A 13 -9.21 11.45 -19.82
C GLY A 13 -9.50 10.68 -21.10
N GLY A 14 -8.57 10.72 -22.07
CA GLY A 14 -8.61 9.89 -23.27
C GLY A 14 -8.61 8.40 -22.91
N ALA A 15 -9.16 7.56 -23.76
CA ALA A 15 -9.07 6.12 -23.63
C ALA A 15 -7.59 5.71 -23.60
N ARG A 16 -7.18 4.99 -22.56
CA ARG A 16 -5.85 4.38 -22.41
C ARG A 16 -6.03 2.87 -22.39
N ASP A 17 -5.20 2.17 -23.15
CA ASP A 17 -5.24 0.71 -23.23
C ASP A 17 -4.63 0.05 -21.98
N ASP A 18 -3.92 0.85 -21.14
CA ASP A 18 -3.25 0.44 -19.91
C ASP A 18 -4.05 0.79 -18.62
N LEU A 19 -5.35 1.06 -18.76
CA LEU A 19 -6.27 1.26 -17.64
C LEU A 19 -6.99 -0.04 -17.27
N PRO A 20 -7.02 -0.43 -15.97
CA PRO A 20 -7.89 -1.51 -15.53
C PRO A 20 -9.36 -1.22 -15.83
N PRO A 21 -10.22 -2.24 -15.98
CA PRO A 21 -11.65 -2.07 -16.23
C PRO A 21 -12.30 -1.13 -15.19
N GLY A 22 -13.21 -0.27 -15.65
CA GLY A 22 -13.95 0.66 -14.78
C GLY A 22 -13.14 1.80 -14.18
N GLN A 23 -11.83 1.94 -14.51
CA GLN A 23 -10.97 3.05 -14.07
C GLN A 23 -10.96 4.21 -15.08
N TYR A 24 -10.61 5.40 -14.61
CA TYR A 24 -10.29 6.56 -15.44
C TYR A 24 -8.97 7.18 -14.99
N ASP A 25 -8.26 7.85 -15.91
CA ASP A 25 -7.03 8.58 -15.59
C ASP A 25 -7.38 9.92 -14.93
N GLU A 26 -6.90 10.14 -13.69
CA GLU A 26 -7.10 11.40 -12.95
C GLU A 26 -6.22 12.54 -13.48
N GLY A 27 -5.24 12.22 -14.31
CA GLY A 27 -4.32 13.20 -14.87
C GLY A 27 -3.41 13.81 -13.81
N ALA A 28 -3.40 15.15 -13.72
CA ALA A 28 -2.54 15.87 -12.78
C ALA A 28 -3.04 15.78 -11.32
N GLY A 29 -4.28 15.36 -11.09
CA GLY A 29 -4.86 15.23 -9.76
C GLY A 29 -4.24 14.09 -8.96
N TRP A 30 -4.35 14.21 -7.64
CA TRP A 30 -4.10 13.09 -6.72
C TRP A 30 -5.10 13.20 -5.57
N PRO A 31 -6.28 12.55 -5.69
CA PRO A 31 -7.29 12.61 -4.67
C PRO A 31 -6.82 12.04 -3.33
N VAL A 32 -7.19 12.71 -2.25
CA VAL A 32 -6.92 12.23 -0.89
C VAL A 32 -8.15 11.52 -0.36
N LEU A 33 -8.02 10.24 -0.08
CA LEU A 33 -9.03 9.42 0.58
C LEU A 33 -8.41 8.79 1.83
N THR A 34 -9.13 8.82 2.93
CA THR A 34 -8.70 8.20 4.17
C THR A 34 -9.90 7.80 5.02
N ALA A 35 -9.79 6.69 5.72
CA ALA A 35 -10.75 6.26 6.75
C ALA A 35 -10.39 6.82 8.14
N GLU A 36 -9.28 7.52 8.25
CA GLU A 36 -8.63 7.88 9.49
C GLU A 36 -8.35 9.38 9.55
N VAL A 37 -8.18 9.89 10.76
CA VAL A 37 -7.65 11.25 10.94
C VAL A 37 -6.17 11.27 10.55
N THR A 38 -5.78 12.18 9.66
CA THR A 38 -4.38 12.34 9.24
C THR A 38 -3.49 12.69 10.44
N PRO A 39 -2.55 11.81 10.83
CA PRO A 39 -1.71 12.04 12.00
C PRO A 39 -0.65 13.10 11.75
N HIS A 40 -0.12 13.66 12.81
CA HIS A 40 1.08 14.49 12.76
C HIS A 40 2.25 13.63 13.25
N LEU A 41 3.07 13.13 12.31
CA LEU A 41 4.20 12.27 12.62
C LEU A 41 5.51 13.02 12.42
N ASP A 42 6.39 12.93 13.40
CA ASP A 42 7.77 13.34 13.29
C ASP A 42 8.59 12.15 12.75
N PRO A 43 9.25 12.29 11.59
CA PRO A 43 10.08 11.20 11.05
C PRO A 43 11.13 10.68 12.04
N GLN A 44 11.68 11.54 12.88
CA GLN A 44 12.70 11.15 13.87
C GLN A 44 12.17 10.20 14.97
N HIS A 45 10.85 10.15 15.16
CA HIS A 45 10.21 9.24 16.10
C HIS A 45 9.48 8.07 15.41
N TRP A 46 9.53 8.03 14.07
CA TRP A 46 8.92 6.94 13.31
C TRP A 46 9.85 5.73 13.26
N THR A 47 9.26 4.55 13.31
CA THR A 47 9.97 3.28 13.14
C THR A 47 9.19 2.33 12.25
N MET A 48 9.92 1.40 11.59
CA MET A 48 9.37 0.31 10.81
C MET A 48 9.75 -1.03 11.43
N SER A 49 8.77 -1.84 11.80
CA SER A 49 9.00 -3.17 12.35
C SER A 49 8.56 -4.27 11.37
N VAL A 50 9.32 -5.34 11.32
CA VAL A 50 8.92 -6.60 10.66
C VAL A 50 9.04 -7.72 11.68
N ASP A 51 7.92 -8.42 11.94
CA ASP A 51 7.81 -9.46 12.97
C ASP A 51 6.87 -10.61 12.56
N GLY A 52 6.50 -11.46 13.51
CA GLY A 52 5.69 -12.66 13.30
C GLY A 52 6.54 -13.85 12.87
N LEU A 53 6.20 -14.52 11.77
CA LEU A 53 6.90 -15.71 11.28
C LEU A 53 8.20 -15.34 10.54
N VAL A 54 9.15 -14.83 11.29
CA VAL A 54 10.51 -14.45 10.86
C VAL A 54 11.55 -15.02 11.81
N ASP A 55 12.79 -15.18 11.35
CA ASP A 55 13.88 -15.68 12.16
C ASP A 55 14.38 -14.63 13.16
N THR A 56 14.47 -13.37 12.70
CA THR A 56 14.98 -12.25 13.49
C THR A 56 14.06 -11.04 13.37
N PRO A 57 13.05 -10.90 14.26
CA PRO A 57 12.22 -9.70 14.29
C PRO A 57 13.07 -8.44 14.42
N THR A 58 12.87 -7.49 13.53
CA THR A 58 13.71 -6.29 13.44
C THR A 58 12.85 -5.03 13.40
N THR A 59 13.38 -3.97 14.01
CA THR A 59 12.80 -2.63 13.94
C THR A 59 13.88 -1.67 13.47
N TRP A 60 13.57 -0.88 12.45
CA TRP A 60 14.44 0.17 11.90
C TRP A 60 13.91 1.54 12.28
N SER A 61 14.79 2.42 12.69
CA SER A 61 14.55 3.86 12.79
C SER A 61 14.50 4.50 11.39
N TRP A 62 14.14 5.77 11.33
CA TRP A 62 14.16 6.57 10.10
C TRP A 62 15.53 6.56 9.41
N ASP A 63 16.59 6.79 10.19
CA ASP A 63 17.96 6.85 9.65
C ASP A 63 18.44 5.47 9.18
N GLU A 64 18.11 4.42 9.90
CA GLU A 64 18.44 3.05 9.51
C GLU A 64 17.71 2.64 8.22
N MET A 65 16.42 3.01 8.05
CA MET A 65 15.70 2.77 6.79
C MET A 65 16.36 3.49 5.61
N HIS A 66 16.84 4.73 5.80
CA HIS A 66 17.53 5.49 4.75
C HIS A 66 18.94 4.96 4.45
N ALA A 67 19.55 4.19 5.35
CA ALA A 67 20.82 3.52 5.13
C ALA A 67 20.70 2.18 4.36
N LEU A 68 19.47 1.63 4.23
CA LEU A 68 19.23 0.43 3.44
C LEU A 68 19.36 0.70 1.92
N PRO A 69 19.58 -0.33 1.09
CA PRO A 69 19.53 -0.17 -0.36
C PRO A 69 18.24 0.47 -0.84
N GLN A 70 18.35 1.63 -1.47
CA GLN A 70 17.21 2.38 -2.01
C GLN A 70 16.79 1.81 -3.36
N SER A 71 15.50 1.92 -3.68
CA SER A 71 14.97 1.58 -5.00
C SER A 71 13.75 2.42 -5.34
N ASP A 72 13.51 2.55 -6.64
CA ASP A 72 12.44 3.37 -7.18
C ASP A 72 11.38 2.50 -7.84
N TYR A 73 10.18 3.06 -7.96
CA TYR A 73 9.10 2.51 -8.76
C TYR A 73 8.50 3.61 -9.64
N ASP A 74 8.46 3.36 -10.94
CA ASP A 74 7.78 4.20 -11.92
C ASP A 74 6.54 3.48 -12.43
N GLY A 75 5.36 4.01 -12.15
CA GLY A 75 4.14 3.36 -12.61
C GLY A 75 2.85 3.93 -12.02
N PRO A 76 1.72 3.35 -12.45
CA PRO A 76 0.42 3.81 -11.98
C PRO A 76 0.08 3.28 -10.59
N ILE A 77 -0.88 3.97 -9.95
CA ILE A 77 -1.64 3.49 -8.81
C ILE A 77 -3.13 3.52 -9.14
N HIS A 78 -3.90 2.61 -8.56
CA HIS A 78 -5.31 2.40 -8.86
C HIS A 78 -6.16 2.46 -7.59
N CYS A 79 -7.13 3.38 -7.52
CA CYS A 79 -8.03 3.47 -6.38
C CYS A 79 -9.34 2.71 -6.64
N VAL A 80 -9.86 2.06 -5.62
CA VAL A 80 -11.16 1.38 -5.69
C VAL A 80 -12.32 2.32 -6.06
N THR A 81 -12.17 3.62 -5.79
CA THR A 81 -13.14 4.66 -6.17
C THR A 81 -13.03 5.10 -7.63
N THR A 82 -12.43 4.25 -8.47
CA THR A 82 -12.40 4.27 -9.92
C THR A 82 -11.39 5.22 -10.59
N TRP A 83 -10.55 5.95 -9.87
CA TRP A 83 -9.49 6.72 -10.47
C TRP A 83 -8.15 5.95 -10.48
N SER A 84 -7.36 6.20 -11.50
CA SER A 84 -5.96 5.80 -11.59
C SER A 84 -5.08 7.03 -11.80
N LYS A 85 -3.88 7.00 -11.28
CA LYS A 85 -2.89 8.05 -11.50
C LYS A 85 -1.64 7.43 -12.09
N PHE A 86 -1.20 8.00 -13.20
CA PHE A 86 -0.01 7.58 -13.95
C PHE A 86 1.15 8.52 -13.74
N GLY A 87 2.36 8.04 -14.10
CA GLY A 87 3.56 8.86 -14.16
C GLY A 87 4.03 9.39 -12.80
N ILE A 88 3.80 8.64 -11.74
CA ILE A 88 4.39 8.94 -10.44
C ILE A 88 5.72 8.19 -10.34
N HIS A 89 6.77 8.90 -9.98
CA HIS A 89 8.05 8.33 -9.58
C HIS A 89 8.11 8.23 -8.06
N TRP A 90 8.23 7.00 -7.54
CA TRP A 90 8.28 6.72 -6.12
C TRP A 90 9.68 6.33 -5.70
N SER A 91 10.14 6.81 -4.54
CA SER A 91 11.42 6.41 -3.95
C SER A 91 11.24 5.88 -2.53
N GLY A 92 12.02 4.85 -2.22
CA GLY A 92 11.96 4.18 -0.92
C GLY A 92 12.87 2.95 -0.85
N VAL A 93 12.48 1.98 -0.03
CA VAL A 93 13.14 0.67 0.10
C VAL A 93 12.18 -0.41 -0.35
N SER A 94 12.66 -1.33 -1.21
CA SER A 94 11.89 -2.53 -1.54
C SER A 94 11.58 -3.35 -0.28
N VAL A 95 10.35 -3.85 -0.19
CA VAL A 95 9.96 -4.74 0.91
C VAL A 95 10.81 -6.01 0.93
N ASP A 96 11.33 -6.47 -0.22
CA ASP A 96 12.26 -7.60 -0.28
C ASP A 96 13.48 -7.39 0.62
N VAL A 97 14.06 -6.18 0.64
CA VAL A 97 15.23 -5.84 1.48
C VAL A 97 14.92 -6.07 2.97
N LEU A 98 13.71 -5.67 3.40
CA LEU A 98 13.29 -5.86 4.79
C LEU A 98 13.03 -7.34 5.10
N LEU A 99 12.34 -8.04 4.19
CA LEU A 99 12.02 -9.46 4.35
C LEU A 99 13.27 -10.35 4.34
N ASP A 100 14.26 -10.01 3.53
CA ASP A 100 15.54 -10.74 3.48
C ASP A 100 16.38 -10.48 4.74
N ALA A 101 16.33 -9.27 5.29
CA ALA A 101 17.04 -8.93 6.53
C ALA A 101 16.50 -9.67 7.76
N VAL A 102 15.19 -9.97 7.81
CA VAL A 102 14.58 -10.65 8.97
C VAL A 102 14.57 -12.19 8.86
N GLY A 103 14.79 -12.75 7.66
CA GLY A 103 14.68 -14.19 7.41
C GLY A 103 13.23 -14.67 7.55
N VAL A 104 12.52 -14.80 6.41
CA VAL A 104 11.12 -15.22 6.42
C VAL A 104 11.02 -16.73 6.57
N GLN A 105 10.22 -17.21 7.53
CA GLN A 105 10.00 -18.63 7.74
C GLN A 105 9.11 -19.24 6.63
N ASP A 106 9.34 -20.48 6.27
CA ASP A 106 8.62 -21.19 5.19
C ASP A 106 7.11 -21.30 5.43
N THR A 107 6.67 -21.18 6.66
CA THR A 107 5.25 -21.23 7.04
C THR A 107 4.54 -19.90 6.82
N ALA A 108 5.25 -18.78 6.63
CA ALA A 108 4.67 -17.48 6.38
C ALA A 108 4.02 -17.43 5.00
N LYS A 109 2.75 -17.04 4.94
CA LYS A 109 1.97 -16.95 3.71
C LYS A 109 1.29 -15.60 3.51
N PHE A 110 1.07 -14.88 4.60
CA PHE A 110 0.35 -13.60 4.62
C PHE A 110 1.10 -12.57 5.43
N VAL A 111 0.80 -11.32 5.17
CA VAL A 111 1.30 -10.17 5.92
C VAL A 111 0.14 -9.28 6.32
N LEU A 112 0.09 -8.89 7.58
CA LEU A 112 -0.77 -7.83 8.06
C LEU A 112 0.05 -6.55 8.16
N ALA A 113 -0.20 -5.59 7.27
CA ALA A 113 0.38 -4.26 7.36
C ALA A 113 -0.41 -3.39 8.34
N THR A 114 0.29 -2.71 9.25
CA THR A 114 -0.32 -1.88 10.30
C THR A 114 0.22 -0.45 10.23
N SER A 115 -0.67 0.52 10.33
CA SER A 115 -0.37 1.95 10.41
C SER A 115 -0.30 2.43 11.85
N THR A 116 0.35 3.57 12.06
CA THR A 116 0.37 4.30 13.35
C THR A 116 -1.03 4.59 13.92
N THR A 117 -2.02 4.77 13.05
CA THR A 117 -3.41 5.11 13.41
C THR A 117 -4.27 3.90 13.77
N GLY A 118 -3.73 2.68 13.64
CA GLY A 118 -4.45 1.44 13.85
C GLY A 118 -5.13 0.88 12.59
N TYR A 119 -5.01 1.54 11.44
CA TYR A 119 -5.43 0.98 10.16
C TYR A 119 -4.61 -0.29 9.85
N THR A 120 -5.28 -1.31 9.31
CA THR A 120 -4.65 -2.55 8.88
C THR A 120 -5.14 -2.95 7.49
N THR A 121 -4.29 -3.65 6.74
CA THR A 121 -4.66 -4.35 5.51
C THR A 121 -3.87 -5.65 5.39
N ASN A 122 -4.54 -6.71 4.93
CA ASN A 122 -3.93 -8.01 4.68
C ASN A 122 -3.35 -8.08 3.26
N LEU A 123 -2.33 -8.89 3.08
CA LEU A 123 -1.65 -9.11 1.81
C LEU A 123 -1.13 -10.56 1.78
N PRO A 124 -1.36 -11.34 0.71
CA PRO A 124 -0.58 -12.53 0.49
C PRO A 124 0.91 -12.16 0.35
N LEU A 125 1.80 -12.92 0.97
CA LEU A 125 3.23 -12.61 1.01
C LEU A 125 3.86 -12.51 -0.39
N GLU A 126 3.36 -13.30 -1.34
CA GLU A 126 3.81 -13.29 -2.73
C GLU A 126 3.64 -11.92 -3.42
N HIS A 127 2.66 -11.12 -3.02
CA HIS A 127 2.42 -9.76 -3.52
C HIS A 127 3.37 -8.70 -2.94
N LEU A 128 4.20 -9.08 -1.98
CA LEU A 128 5.22 -8.21 -1.38
C LEU A 128 6.63 -8.57 -1.81
N ARG A 129 6.81 -9.68 -2.51
CA ARG A 129 8.09 -10.22 -2.98
C ARG A 129 8.33 -9.91 -4.45
N GLY A 130 9.61 -10.06 -4.87
CA GLY A 130 9.99 -9.97 -6.28
C GLY A 130 9.93 -8.55 -6.86
N GLY A 131 10.23 -7.53 -6.06
CA GLY A 131 10.22 -6.14 -6.50
C GLY A 131 8.82 -5.60 -6.77
N GLN A 132 7.80 -6.05 -6.03
CA GLN A 132 6.40 -5.65 -6.23
C GLN A 132 5.86 -4.70 -5.15
N ALA A 133 6.65 -4.44 -4.08
CA ALA A 133 6.22 -3.60 -2.97
C ALA A 133 7.37 -2.77 -2.39
N TRP A 134 7.05 -1.58 -1.89
CA TRP A 134 8.00 -0.63 -1.30
C TRP A 134 7.47 -0.03 0.00
N VAL A 135 8.38 0.32 0.88
CA VAL A 135 8.17 1.30 1.94
C VAL A 135 8.66 2.62 1.39
N ALA A 136 7.74 3.48 0.94
CA ALA A 136 8.02 4.69 0.18
C ALA A 136 7.84 5.95 1.03
N TRP A 137 8.72 6.95 0.85
CA TRP A 137 8.69 8.26 1.53
C TRP A 137 8.72 9.46 0.59
N GLU A 138 8.99 9.26 -0.72
CA GLU A 138 8.96 10.30 -1.74
C GLU A 138 8.07 9.93 -2.90
N ALA A 139 7.50 10.95 -3.53
CA ALA A 139 6.81 10.89 -4.80
C ALA A 139 7.22 12.10 -5.66
N ASP A 140 7.62 11.86 -6.92
CA ASP A 140 8.09 12.88 -7.87
C ASP A 140 9.23 13.76 -7.28
N GLY A 141 10.18 13.12 -6.56
CA GLY A 141 11.35 13.77 -5.95
C GLY A 141 11.01 14.71 -4.79
N LYS A 142 9.85 14.55 -4.17
CA LYS A 142 9.40 15.32 -3.00
C LYS A 142 8.96 14.40 -1.88
N PRO A 143 9.24 14.76 -0.62
CA PRO A 143 8.67 14.04 0.52
C PRO A 143 7.16 13.92 0.41
N LEU A 144 6.61 12.77 0.78
CA LEU A 144 5.18 12.53 0.78
C LEU A 144 4.46 13.54 1.70
N SER A 145 3.40 14.15 1.20
CA SER A 145 2.52 14.94 2.05
C SER A 145 1.88 14.06 3.12
N ARG A 146 1.52 14.64 4.25
CA ARG A 146 0.86 13.93 5.35
C ARG A 146 -0.39 13.20 4.87
N GLU A 147 -1.20 13.86 4.05
CA GLU A 147 -2.47 13.34 3.51
C GLU A 147 -2.25 12.14 2.57
N HIS A 148 -1.11 12.07 1.88
CA HIS A 148 -0.72 10.95 1.02
C HIS A 148 0.07 9.86 1.74
N GLY A 149 0.21 9.96 3.07
CA GLY A 149 0.81 8.93 3.92
C GLY A 149 2.19 9.27 4.44
N GLY A 150 2.67 10.52 4.25
CA GLY A 150 3.96 10.95 4.82
C GLY A 150 4.01 10.87 6.36
N PRO A 151 5.17 10.57 6.94
CA PRO A 151 6.47 10.48 6.28
C PRO A 151 6.67 9.21 5.44
N VAL A 152 5.93 8.13 5.70
CA VAL A 152 6.14 6.83 5.06
C VAL A 152 4.83 6.12 4.79
N ARG A 153 4.72 5.47 3.65
CA ARG A 153 3.63 4.56 3.31
C ARG A 153 4.12 3.24 2.75
N LEU A 154 3.30 2.20 2.89
CA LEU A 154 3.42 1.02 2.05
C LEU A 154 2.94 1.35 0.63
N LEU A 155 3.62 0.84 -0.38
CA LEU A 155 3.26 0.93 -1.78
C LEU A 155 3.21 -0.47 -2.39
N VAL A 156 2.01 -0.91 -2.82
CA VAL A 156 1.77 -2.18 -3.53
C VAL A 156 0.96 -1.81 -4.78
N PRO A 157 1.62 -1.30 -5.84
CA PRO A 157 0.97 -0.56 -6.90
C PRO A 157 0.08 -1.40 -7.82
N HIS A 158 0.33 -2.71 -7.91
CA HIS A 158 -0.45 -3.65 -8.72
C HIS A 158 -1.78 -4.07 -8.08
N LEU A 159 -2.02 -3.71 -6.79
CA LEU A 159 -3.29 -3.87 -6.10
C LEU A 159 -4.00 -2.53 -5.92
N TYR A 160 -5.31 -2.56 -5.66
CA TYR A 160 -6.02 -1.33 -5.32
C TYR A 160 -5.38 -0.62 -4.13
N PHE A 161 -5.36 0.71 -4.16
CA PHE A 161 -4.52 1.56 -3.32
C PHE A 161 -4.84 1.53 -1.81
N TRP A 162 -5.96 0.93 -1.39
CA TRP A 162 -6.19 0.66 0.04
C TRP A 162 -5.22 -0.40 0.60
N LYS A 163 -4.65 -1.28 -0.26
CA LYS A 163 -3.58 -2.23 0.11
C LYS A 163 -2.25 -1.54 0.40
N SER A 164 -2.10 -0.31 -0.04
CA SER A 164 -0.93 0.54 0.19
C SER A 164 -1.16 1.41 1.43
N ALA A 165 -1.01 0.82 2.63
CA ALA A 165 -1.28 1.49 3.90
C ALA A 165 -0.46 2.77 4.09
N LYS A 166 -1.14 3.89 4.37
CA LYS A 166 -0.50 5.14 4.78
C LYS A 166 0.07 5.02 6.20
N TRP A 167 1.11 5.77 6.50
CA TRP A 167 1.70 5.85 7.85
C TRP A 167 2.06 4.48 8.42
N VAL A 168 2.53 3.58 7.56
CA VAL A 168 2.87 2.21 7.93
C VAL A 168 4.00 2.20 8.96
N THR A 169 3.88 1.31 9.95
CA THR A 169 4.88 1.13 11.01
C THR A 169 5.23 -0.33 11.25
N ARG A 170 4.44 -1.27 10.68
CA ARG A 170 4.67 -2.69 10.94
C ARG A 170 4.17 -3.56 9.79
N LEU A 171 4.94 -4.63 9.52
CA LEU A 171 4.52 -5.79 8.73
C LEU A 171 4.63 -7.02 9.64
N THR A 172 3.50 -7.68 9.92
CA THR A 172 3.46 -8.92 10.71
C THR A 172 3.23 -10.10 9.79
N LEU A 173 4.17 -11.04 9.74
CA LEU A 173 4.10 -12.24 8.90
C LEU A 173 3.30 -13.34 9.60
N LEU A 174 2.37 -13.96 8.86
CA LEU A 174 1.38 -14.91 9.37
C LEU A 174 1.29 -16.15 8.47
N ASP A 175 0.85 -17.27 9.02
CA ASP A 175 0.56 -18.51 8.28
C ASP A 175 -0.86 -18.55 7.70
N HIS A 176 -1.74 -17.65 8.13
CA HIS A 176 -3.13 -17.54 7.70
C HIS A 176 -3.51 -16.09 7.44
N ASP A 177 -4.55 -15.89 6.66
CA ASP A 177 -5.06 -14.56 6.33
C ASP A 177 -5.82 -13.95 7.52
N VAL A 178 -5.51 -12.70 7.83
CA VAL A 178 -6.18 -11.89 8.86
C VAL A 178 -6.67 -10.61 8.21
N GLN A 179 -7.96 -10.52 7.96
CA GLN A 179 -8.59 -9.37 7.31
C GLN A 179 -8.24 -8.06 8.00
N GLY A 180 -7.86 -7.07 7.18
CA GLY A 180 -7.63 -5.70 7.62
C GLY A 180 -8.91 -4.88 7.77
N PHE A 181 -8.77 -3.55 7.84
CA PHE A 181 -9.89 -2.65 8.10
C PHE A 181 -10.96 -2.70 7.00
N TRP A 182 -10.59 -2.51 5.73
CA TRP A 182 -11.55 -2.46 4.64
C TRP A 182 -12.09 -3.85 4.28
N GLU A 183 -11.27 -4.88 4.37
CA GLU A 183 -11.67 -6.26 4.12
C GLU A 183 -12.79 -6.69 5.09
N ARG A 184 -12.67 -6.36 6.38
CA ARG A 184 -13.75 -6.56 7.37
C ARG A 184 -15.00 -5.71 7.10
N ASN A 185 -14.86 -4.65 6.32
CA ASN A 185 -15.98 -3.80 5.91
C ASN A 185 -16.52 -4.16 4.51
N GLY A 186 -16.20 -5.36 4.00
CA GLY A 186 -16.78 -5.92 2.78
C GLY A 186 -16.00 -5.65 1.49
N TYR A 187 -14.77 -5.15 1.59
CA TYR A 187 -13.86 -5.06 0.44
C TYR A 187 -13.23 -6.43 0.15
N HIS A 188 -12.75 -6.60 -1.08
CA HIS A 188 -12.12 -7.86 -1.51
C HIS A 188 -10.80 -8.11 -0.78
N ASP A 189 -10.51 -9.39 -0.41
CA ASP A 189 -9.31 -9.73 0.36
C ASP A 189 -8.00 -9.48 -0.42
N LEU A 190 -7.99 -9.62 -1.76
CA LEU A 190 -6.81 -9.32 -2.59
C LEU A 190 -6.84 -7.90 -3.19
N GLY A 191 -7.92 -7.55 -3.88
CA GLY A 191 -8.07 -6.22 -4.46
C GLY A 191 -7.27 -5.98 -5.75
N ASP A 192 -7.29 -6.94 -6.69
CA ASP A 192 -6.69 -6.80 -8.02
C ASP A 192 -7.55 -5.87 -8.90
N PRO A 193 -7.03 -4.72 -9.37
CA PRO A 193 -7.77 -3.78 -10.19
C PRO A 193 -8.10 -4.31 -11.59
N TRP A 194 -7.27 -5.17 -12.15
CA TRP A 194 -7.48 -5.77 -13.47
C TRP A 194 -8.59 -6.81 -13.49
N ARG A 195 -8.90 -7.39 -12.31
CA ARG A 195 -10.01 -8.32 -12.08
C ARG A 195 -11.24 -7.64 -11.48
N GLU A 196 -11.20 -6.31 -11.32
CA GLU A 196 -12.23 -5.51 -10.65
C GLU A 196 -12.60 -5.99 -9.24
N GLN A 197 -11.67 -6.57 -8.51
CA GLN A 197 -11.86 -7.08 -7.16
C GLN A 197 -12.04 -5.95 -6.14
N ARG A 198 -13.21 -5.32 -6.13
CA ARG A 198 -13.55 -4.19 -5.26
C ARG A 198 -14.16 -4.65 -3.94
N TYR A 199 -15.09 -5.61 -4.01
CA TYR A 199 -15.87 -6.07 -2.87
C TYR A 199 -15.82 -7.59 -2.75
N GLN A 200 -16.21 -8.11 -1.58
CA GLN A 200 -16.35 -9.54 -1.38
C GLN A 200 -17.37 -10.10 -2.36
N GLY A 201 -16.96 -11.14 -3.10
CA GLY A 201 -17.78 -11.81 -4.11
C GLY A 201 -17.61 -11.28 -5.55
N ASP A 202 -16.68 -10.32 -5.79
CA ASP A 202 -16.28 -9.92 -7.14
C ASP A 202 -15.33 -10.95 -7.77
#